data_3687f8c59b5c32c531bd81d62c863d00
#
_entry.id   3687f8c59b5c32c531bd81d62c863d00
#
_cell.length_a   1.000
_cell.length_b   1.000
_cell.length_c   1.000
_cell.angle_alpha   90.00
_cell.angle_beta   90.00
_cell.angle_gamma   90.00
#
_symmetry.space_group_name_H-M   'P 1'
#
loop_
_entity.id
_entity.type
_entity.pdbx_description
1 polymer ?
#
loop_
_entity_poly.entity_id
_entity_poly.type
_entity_poly.pdbx_seq_one_letter_code
_entity_poly.pdbx_strand_id
1 'polypeptide(L)'
;KIFYIKYKLKYNSTIEWMFNKLPVYQNSGTFKYKIDLQNIYDLSSYLGNPHTKLKTIHVAGTNGKGSTSHILSSILQESGYKVGLYTSPHLKDFRERIKINGDCIAKDNVVKFIESHKEYLDGNKLSFFEMTVGMAFDYFKNQEVDIAIIEVGMGGRLDSTNIIDPEISVITNIGLDHTKFLGNTLLEIAHEKAGIIKKGKTVIIGETQEELVDVFINKAKEFNSKITFADQQKKHNYISDLQGSFQSKNIQTAISVIHELTKSNWNVDIDAIRLGISRVHTNTGFTGRWTVLNQNPLTICDTAHNKEGLSIVLKDISSIKYSKLHFVIGFVEDKELDSIIDLFPKDAIYYFCKPDVKRGLCAITLESIFKSNSRFGSSYKSVKEALVSATENSNESDLIYIGGSNFVVAEVI
;
A
#
# COMPACT_ATOMS: atom_id res chain seq x y z
N LYS A 1 -2.24 36.22 -3.12
CA LYS A 1 -2.48 35.40 -4.35
C LYS A 1 -1.17 35.15 -5.11
N ILE A 2 -0.34 36.14 -5.41
CA ILE A 2 0.92 36.01 -6.18
C ILE A 2 1.92 35.07 -5.45
N PHE A 3 2.06 35.22 -4.14
CA PHE A 3 2.93 34.35 -3.31
C PHE A 3 2.48 32.89 -3.33
N TYR A 4 1.18 32.64 -3.24
CA TYR A 4 0.59 31.30 -3.30
C TYR A 4 0.76 30.64 -4.67
N ILE A 5 0.64 31.40 -5.76
CA ILE A 5 0.84 30.92 -7.14
C ILE A 5 2.31 30.56 -7.37
N LYS A 6 3.25 31.42 -7.01
CA LYS A 6 4.70 31.18 -7.12
C LYS A 6 5.13 29.94 -6.32
N TYR A 7 4.52 29.75 -5.19
CA TYR A 7 4.73 28.66 -4.27
C TYR A 7 4.21 27.32 -4.83
N LYS A 8 2.98 27.30 -5.34
CA LYS A 8 2.39 26.13 -6.01
C LYS A 8 3.22 25.68 -7.24
N LEU A 9 3.75 26.62 -7.99
CA LEU A 9 4.65 26.36 -9.12
C LEU A 9 5.95 25.69 -8.64
N LYS A 10 6.50 26.12 -7.51
CA LYS A 10 7.73 25.55 -6.94
C LYS A 10 7.55 24.08 -6.50
N TYR A 11 6.45 23.75 -5.80
CA TYR A 11 6.16 22.36 -5.43
C TYR A 11 5.97 21.46 -6.65
N ASN A 12 5.17 21.90 -7.62
CA ASN A 12 4.92 21.10 -8.83
C ASN A 12 6.22 20.85 -9.62
N SER A 13 7.07 21.85 -9.79
CA SER A 13 8.37 21.67 -10.46
C SER A 13 9.32 20.75 -9.67
N THR A 14 9.24 20.77 -8.33
CA THR A 14 10.01 19.83 -7.49
C THR A 14 9.53 18.39 -7.69
N ILE A 15 8.23 18.16 -7.68
CA ILE A 15 7.64 16.83 -7.92
C ILE A 15 7.99 16.34 -9.33
N GLU A 16 7.86 17.20 -10.34
CA GLU A 16 8.23 16.87 -11.72
C GLU A 16 9.71 16.51 -11.83
N TRP A 17 10.60 17.24 -11.17
CA TRP A 17 12.03 16.91 -11.10
C TRP A 17 12.25 15.54 -10.48
N MET A 18 11.59 15.22 -9.34
CA MET A 18 11.70 13.93 -8.66
C MET A 18 11.31 12.77 -9.59
N PHE A 19 10.21 12.91 -10.32
CA PHE A 19 9.72 11.87 -11.23
C PHE A 19 10.54 11.73 -12.51
N ASN A 20 11.14 12.81 -13.02
CA ASN A 20 11.90 12.81 -14.27
C ASN A 20 13.37 12.40 -14.08
N LYS A 21 13.96 12.76 -12.95
CA LYS A 21 15.41 12.53 -12.67
C LYS A 21 15.70 11.17 -12.10
N LEU A 22 14.80 10.66 -11.27
CA LEU A 22 15.02 9.43 -10.52
C LEU A 22 14.26 8.27 -11.15
N PRO A 23 14.90 7.11 -11.39
CA PRO A 23 14.20 5.94 -11.93
C PRO A 23 13.01 5.56 -11.05
N VAL A 24 11.83 5.55 -11.63
CA VAL A 24 10.56 5.25 -10.95
C VAL A 24 9.99 3.95 -11.51
N TYR A 25 9.89 2.93 -10.69
CA TYR A 25 9.27 1.64 -11.07
C TYR A 25 7.85 1.82 -11.60
N GLN A 26 7.06 2.70 -10.98
CA GLN A 26 5.67 2.96 -11.38
C GLN A 26 5.52 3.47 -12.82
N ASN A 27 6.53 4.14 -13.36
CA ASN A 27 6.47 4.75 -14.69
C ASN A 27 7.02 3.85 -15.80
N SER A 28 8.00 2.97 -15.50
CA SER A 28 8.73 2.21 -16.53
C SER A 28 8.41 0.72 -16.54
N GLY A 29 7.88 0.15 -15.45
CA GLY A 29 7.68 -1.30 -15.28
C GLY A 29 8.99 -2.12 -15.32
N THR A 30 10.11 -1.49 -15.74
CA THR A 30 11.44 -2.09 -15.82
C THR A 30 12.39 -1.34 -14.90
N PHE A 31 12.77 -1.98 -13.83
CA PHE A 31 13.81 -1.51 -12.92
C PHE A 31 14.88 -2.60 -12.82
N LYS A 32 16.16 -2.23 -12.89
CA LYS A 32 17.19 -3.16 -12.45
C LYS A 32 17.04 -3.26 -10.93
N TYR A 33 16.48 -4.38 -10.47
CA TYR A 33 16.39 -4.69 -9.05
C TYR A 33 17.81 -4.59 -8.49
N LYS A 34 18.02 -3.68 -7.54
CA LYS A 34 19.34 -3.50 -6.95
C LYS A 34 19.70 -4.70 -6.10
N ILE A 35 20.94 -5.11 -6.22
CA ILE A 35 21.47 -6.32 -5.56
C ILE A 35 21.79 -6.03 -4.08
N ASP A 36 21.81 -4.75 -3.67
CA ASP A 36 22.22 -4.33 -2.34
C ASP A 36 21.48 -3.08 -1.83
N LEU A 37 21.74 -2.71 -0.58
CA LEU A 37 21.20 -1.54 0.12
C LEU A 37 22.23 -0.40 0.24
N GLN A 38 23.34 -0.45 -0.50
CA GLN A 38 24.44 0.51 -0.31
C GLN A 38 23.98 1.96 -0.51
N ASN A 39 23.21 2.22 -1.54
CA ASN A 39 22.74 3.58 -1.83
C ASN A 39 21.88 4.18 -0.71
N ILE A 40 20.97 3.40 -0.11
CA ILE A 40 20.17 3.92 0.99
C ILE A 40 20.98 4.07 2.27
N TYR A 41 21.99 3.22 2.51
CA TYR A 41 22.93 3.43 3.61
C TYR A 41 23.77 4.70 3.40
N ASP A 42 24.26 4.94 2.19
CA ASP A 42 25.04 6.15 1.86
C ASP A 42 24.19 7.42 2.01
N LEU A 43 22.95 7.40 1.48
CA LEU A 43 22.00 8.50 1.67
C LEU A 43 21.69 8.72 3.16
N SER A 44 21.44 7.66 3.90
CA SER A 44 21.16 7.77 5.32
C SER A 44 22.34 8.30 6.12
N SER A 45 23.57 7.87 5.79
CA SER A 45 24.80 8.39 6.39
C SER A 45 24.96 9.89 6.10
N TYR A 46 24.75 10.32 4.85
CA TYR A 46 24.75 11.72 4.44
C TYR A 46 23.74 12.56 5.24
N LEU A 47 22.53 12.02 5.52
CA LEU A 47 21.49 12.66 6.32
C LEU A 47 21.72 12.56 7.84
N GLY A 48 22.85 12.01 8.31
CA GLY A 48 23.19 11.84 9.72
C GLY A 48 22.47 10.66 10.39
N ASN A 49 22.22 9.59 9.62
CA ASN A 49 21.63 8.32 10.05
C ASN A 49 20.27 8.47 10.79
N PRO A 50 19.27 9.18 10.21
CA PRO A 50 18.01 9.42 10.88
C PRO A 50 17.28 8.13 11.28
N HIS A 51 17.39 7.06 10.50
CA HIS A 51 16.77 5.77 10.75
C HIS A 51 17.16 5.16 12.11
N THR A 52 18.36 5.42 12.61
CA THR A 52 18.84 4.89 13.91
C THR A 52 18.24 5.61 15.11
N LYS A 53 17.57 6.73 14.89
CA LYS A 53 16.92 7.55 15.94
C LYS A 53 15.42 7.29 16.07
N LEU A 54 14.85 6.47 15.20
CA LEU A 54 13.43 6.19 15.13
C LEU A 54 13.10 4.84 15.81
N LYS A 55 12.07 4.82 16.63
CA LYS A 55 11.37 3.59 16.98
C LYS A 55 10.41 3.27 15.85
N THR A 56 10.40 2.04 15.37
CA THR A 56 9.65 1.71 14.15
C THR A 56 8.90 0.39 14.27
N ILE A 57 7.81 0.26 13.52
CA ILE A 57 7.18 -1.02 13.17
C ILE A 57 7.35 -1.20 11.67
N HIS A 58 7.90 -2.34 11.24
CA HIS A 58 8.20 -2.61 9.83
C HIS A 58 7.18 -3.60 9.27
N VAL A 59 6.44 -3.19 8.23
CA VAL A 59 5.30 -3.95 7.70
C VAL A 59 5.55 -4.41 6.27
N ALA A 60 5.78 -5.71 6.09
CA ALA A 60 5.86 -6.39 4.79
C ALA A 60 4.61 -7.25 4.53
N GLY A 61 4.54 -7.82 3.34
CA GLY A 61 3.47 -8.72 2.90
C GLY A 61 3.15 -8.55 1.42
N THR A 62 2.30 -9.37 0.87
CA THR A 62 1.78 -9.17 -0.49
C THR A 62 0.59 -8.23 -0.44
N ASN A 63 -0.47 -8.61 0.24
CA ASN A 63 -1.67 -7.80 0.44
C ASN A 63 -1.79 -7.37 1.92
N GLY A 64 -2.58 -6.32 2.20
CA GLY A 64 -2.87 -5.89 3.57
C GLY A 64 -1.84 -4.98 4.24
N LYS A 65 -0.64 -4.78 3.67
CA LYS A 65 0.41 -3.91 4.24
C LYS A 65 -0.12 -2.52 4.63
N GLY A 66 -0.64 -1.78 3.65
CA GLY A 66 -1.17 -0.43 3.86
C GLY A 66 -2.31 -0.40 4.88
N SER A 67 -3.29 -1.33 4.77
CA SER A 67 -4.39 -1.42 5.75
C SER A 67 -3.86 -1.65 7.17
N THR A 68 -2.98 -2.63 7.37
CA THR A 68 -2.37 -2.91 8.68
C THR A 68 -1.57 -1.72 9.20
N SER A 69 -0.81 -1.03 8.33
CA SER A 69 -0.04 0.16 8.70
C SER A 69 -0.94 1.32 9.15
N HIS A 70 -2.05 1.55 8.45
CA HIS A 70 -3.02 2.60 8.82
C HIS A 70 -3.79 2.26 10.10
N ILE A 71 -4.16 0.98 10.30
CA ILE A 71 -4.81 0.52 11.55
C ILE A 71 -3.87 0.74 12.75
N LEU A 72 -2.60 0.33 12.63
CA LEU A 72 -1.58 0.55 13.66
C LEU A 72 -1.38 2.03 13.97
N SER A 73 -1.27 2.86 12.91
CA SER A 73 -1.12 4.30 13.05
C SER A 73 -2.32 4.91 13.78
N SER A 74 -3.54 4.52 13.44
CA SER A 74 -4.76 5.01 14.06
C SER A 74 -4.85 4.64 15.55
N ILE A 75 -4.55 3.39 15.92
CA ILE A 75 -4.57 2.93 17.31
C ILE A 75 -3.55 3.70 18.16
N LEU A 76 -2.33 3.87 17.64
CA LEU A 76 -1.27 4.56 18.37
C LEU A 76 -1.53 6.08 18.50
N GLN A 77 -2.22 6.69 17.52
CA GLN A 77 -2.69 8.08 17.63
C GLN A 77 -3.75 8.23 18.75
N GLU A 78 -4.73 7.33 18.82
CA GLU A 78 -5.74 7.32 19.90
C GLU A 78 -5.12 7.05 21.27
N SER A 79 -3.94 6.42 21.30
CA SER A 79 -3.13 6.25 22.53
C SER A 79 -2.30 7.48 22.91
N GLY A 80 -2.41 8.58 22.15
CA GLY A 80 -1.74 9.85 22.41
C GLY A 80 -0.32 9.96 21.87
N TYR A 81 0.18 8.99 21.08
CA TYR A 81 1.50 9.05 20.47
C TYR A 81 1.52 9.94 19.21
N LYS A 82 2.65 10.58 18.97
CA LYS A 82 2.97 11.23 17.70
C LYS A 82 3.49 10.19 16.72
N VAL A 83 2.65 9.79 15.77
CA VAL A 83 2.89 8.63 14.91
C VAL A 83 3.30 9.07 13.52
N GLY A 84 4.50 8.67 13.07
CA GLY A 84 4.91 8.71 11.68
C GLY A 84 4.31 7.53 10.92
N LEU A 85 3.91 7.75 9.67
CA LEU A 85 3.39 6.70 8.78
C LEU A 85 4.02 6.87 7.40
N TYR A 86 4.77 5.85 6.96
CA TYR A 86 5.30 5.73 5.61
C TYR A 86 4.59 4.62 4.86
N THR A 87 3.95 4.95 3.73
CA THR A 87 3.20 3.99 2.88
C THR A 87 3.51 4.18 1.40
N SER A 88 3.32 3.13 0.60
CA SER A 88 3.51 3.19 -0.85
C SER A 88 2.68 2.14 -1.61
N PRO A 89 2.26 2.45 -2.86
CA PRO A 89 2.35 3.75 -3.53
C PRO A 89 1.32 4.77 -2.99
N HIS A 90 1.44 6.03 -3.37
CA HIS A 90 0.37 7.01 -3.20
C HIS A 90 -0.71 6.84 -4.29
N LEU A 91 -1.89 7.38 -4.06
CA LEU A 91 -2.96 7.41 -5.05
C LEU A 91 -2.90 8.69 -5.90
N LYS A 92 -3.03 9.85 -5.30
CA LYS A 92 -3.09 11.16 -5.99
C LYS A 92 -1.89 12.07 -5.71
N ASP A 93 -1.55 12.25 -4.45
CA ASP A 93 -0.52 13.21 -4.02
C ASP A 93 0.68 12.45 -3.44
N PHE A 94 1.86 12.78 -3.93
CA PHE A 94 3.13 12.23 -3.41
C PHE A 94 3.19 12.24 -1.87
N ARG A 95 2.65 13.29 -1.24
CA ARG A 95 2.69 13.50 0.21
C ARG A 95 1.93 12.46 1.02
N GLU A 96 1.02 11.70 0.37
CA GLU A 96 0.31 10.58 1.01
C GLU A 96 1.26 9.51 1.55
N ARG A 97 2.48 9.44 0.98
CA ARG A 97 3.51 8.50 1.39
C ARG A 97 4.11 8.79 2.76
N ILE A 98 4.03 10.04 3.23
CA ILE A 98 4.70 10.51 4.46
C ILE A 98 3.68 11.31 5.26
N LYS A 99 3.21 10.73 6.35
CA LYS A 99 2.22 11.35 7.23
C LYS A 99 2.69 11.39 8.68
N ILE A 100 2.22 12.37 9.45
CA ILE A 100 2.32 12.39 10.90
C ILE A 100 0.92 12.67 11.45
N ASN A 101 0.42 11.78 12.31
CA ASN A 101 -0.93 11.84 12.86
C ASN A 101 -2.01 12.12 11.80
N GLY A 102 -1.91 11.41 10.66
CA GLY A 102 -2.83 11.53 9.53
C GLY A 102 -2.54 12.67 8.57
N ASP A 103 -1.84 13.72 9.00
CA ASP A 103 -1.49 14.86 8.17
C ASP A 103 -0.33 14.53 7.23
N CYS A 104 -0.52 14.78 5.95
CA CYS A 104 0.53 14.63 4.95
C CYS A 104 1.67 15.62 5.20
N ILE A 105 2.92 15.22 4.93
CA ILE A 105 4.07 16.11 4.92
C ILE A 105 3.74 17.41 4.16
N ALA A 106 4.06 18.56 4.74
CA ALA A 106 3.80 19.85 4.10
C ALA A 106 4.59 19.99 2.79
N LYS A 107 4.00 20.64 1.79
CA LYS A 107 4.67 20.89 0.50
C LYS A 107 6.03 21.56 0.67
N ASP A 108 6.14 22.46 1.64
CA ASP A 108 7.36 23.16 2.00
C ASP A 108 8.47 22.24 2.45
N ASN A 109 8.13 21.25 3.25
CA ASN A 109 9.10 20.30 3.76
C ASN A 109 9.63 19.42 2.61
N VAL A 110 8.77 19.03 1.64
CA VAL A 110 9.21 18.32 0.44
C VAL A 110 10.16 19.19 -0.39
N VAL A 111 9.77 20.43 -0.68
CA VAL A 111 10.59 21.38 -1.44
C VAL A 111 11.93 21.65 -0.74
N LYS A 112 11.87 21.94 0.58
CA LYS A 112 13.06 22.21 1.39
C LYS A 112 14.02 21.02 1.41
N PHE A 113 13.52 19.79 1.59
CA PHE A 113 14.36 18.60 1.56
C PHE A 113 15.09 18.47 0.21
N ILE A 114 14.35 18.56 -0.90
CA ILE A 114 14.94 18.43 -2.24
C ILE A 114 15.96 19.53 -2.49
N GLU A 115 15.64 20.80 -2.18
CA GLU A 115 16.59 21.92 -2.40
C GLU A 115 17.84 21.82 -1.54
N SER A 116 17.69 21.43 -0.27
CA SER A 116 18.83 21.32 0.65
C SER A 116 19.79 20.17 0.27
N HIS A 117 19.28 19.14 -0.40
CA HIS A 117 20.06 17.94 -0.74
C HIS A 117 20.24 17.74 -2.24
N LYS A 118 19.86 18.73 -3.06
CA LYS A 118 19.80 18.60 -4.53
C LYS A 118 21.11 18.15 -5.15
N GLU A 119 22.23 18.74 -4.71
CA GLU A 119 23.57 18.40 -5.21
C GLU A 119 23.91 16.94 -4.94
N TYR A 120 23.62 16.44 -3.74
CA TYR A 120 23.81 15.03 -3.39
C TYR A 120 22.90 14.12 -4.21
N LEU A 121 21.62 14.48 -4.35
CA LEU A 121 20.62 13.69 -5.08
C LEU A 121 20.91 13.65 -6.60
N ASP A 122 21.43 14.73 -7.17
CA ASP A 122 21.85 14.80 -8.58
C ASP A 122 23.15 14.03 -8.85
N GLY A 123 24.09 14.02 -7.89
CA GLY A 123 25.40 13.38 -8.02
C GLY A 123 25.42 11.87 -7.76
N ASN A 124 24.39 11.33 -7.11
CA ASN A 124 24.31 9.92 -6.74
C ASN A 124 23.21 9.19 -7.51
N LYS A 125 23.42 7.92 -7.87
CA LYS A 125 22.47 7.11 -8.65
C LYS A 125 21.35 6.53 -7.78
N LEU A 126 20.63 7.40 -7.08
CA LEU A 126 19.51 7.02 -6.24
C LEU A 126 18.25 6.71 -7.09
N SER A 127 17.45 5.79 -6.62
CA SER A 127 16.08 5.60 -7.11
C SER A 127 15.13 6.61 -6.44
N PHE A 128 14.00 6.85 -7.07
CA PHE A 128 12.90 7.61 -6.48
C PHE A 128 12.48 7.03 -5.10
N PHE A 129 12.48 5.71 -4.97
CA PHE A 129 12.09 5.05 -3.73
C PHE A 129 13.11 5.29 -2.61
N GLU A 130 14.41 5.13 -2.89
CA GLU A 130 15.48 5.40 -1.93
C GLU A 130 15.44 6.85 -1.43
N MET A 131 15.28 7.80 -2.34
CA MET A 131 15.14 9.22 -1.99
C MET A 131 13.91 9.46 -1.11
N THR A 132 12.76 8.83 -1.44
CA THR A 132 11.53 9.00 -0.67
C THR A 132 11.64 8.41 0.73
N VAL A 133 12.29 7.25 0.88
CA VAL A 133 12.58 6.62 2.18
C VAL A 133 13.51 7.51 3.02
N GLY A 134 14.59 8.03 2.41
CA GLY A 134 15.48 8.96 3.08
C GLY A 134 14.77 10.23 3.56
N MET A 135 13.90 10.82 2.71
CA MET A 135 13.07 11.98 3.07
C MET A 135 12.14 11.66 4.25
N ALA A 136 11.50 10.48 4.24
CA ALA A 136 10.59 10.07 5.32
C ALA A 136 11.33 9.94 6.66
N PHE A 137 12.47 9.26 6.68
CA PHE A 137 13.25 9.08 7.90
C PHE A 137 13.79 10.41 8.45
N ASP A 138 14.31 11.28 7.58
CA ASP A 138 14.77 12.62 7.98
C ASP A 138 13.61 13.45 8.53
N TYR A 139 12.45 13.43 7.87
CA TYR A 139 11.26 14.15 8.31
C TYR A 139 10.76 13.65 9.67
N PHE A 140 10.61 12.34 9.85
CA PHE A 140 10.14 11.77 11.11
C PHE A 140 11.09 12.06 12.28
N LYS A 141 12.40 11.94 12.05
CA LYS A 141 13.42 12.28 13.05
C LYS A 141 13.36 13.78 13.42
N ASN A 142 13.28 14.68 12.43
CA ASN A 142 13.24 16.12 12.67
C ASN A 142 11.92 16.59 13.31
N GLN A 143 10.85 15.82 13.13
CA GLN A 143 9.56 16.05 13.77
C GLN A 143 9.41 15.33 15.10
N GLU A 144 10.42 14.59 15.57
CA GLU A 144 10.45 13.88 16.85
C GLU A 144 9.19 13.02 17.06
N VAL A 145 8.90 12.13 16.07
CA VAL A 145 7.80 11.18 16.23
C VAL A 145 8.15 10.14 17.31
N ASP A 146 7.17 9.74 18.12
CA ASP A 146 7.35 8.72 19.15
C ASP A 146 7.62 7.35 18.53
N ILE A 147 6.91 7.06 17.43
CA ILE A 147 7.03 5.81 16.67
C ILE A 147 6.68 6.06 15.22
N ALA A 148 7.30 5.33 14.29
CA ALA A 148 6.96 5.36 12.87
C ALA A 148 6.58 3.97 12.35
N ILE A 149 5.43 3.89 11.66
CA ILE A 149 5.01 2.70 10.93
C ILE A 149 5.57 2.78 9.53
N ILE A 150 6.38 1.81 9.14
CA ILE A 150 7.11 1.80 7.87
C ILE A 150 6.63 0.64 7.01
N GLU A 151 5.91 0.94 5.95
CA GLU A 151 5.50 -0.05 4.95
C GLU A 151 6.66 -0.35 3.99
N VAL A 152 6.95 -1.64 3.78
CA VAL A 152 7.87 -2.13 2.75
C VAL A 152 7.30 -1.84 1.36
N GLY A 153 8.11 -1.31 0.47
CA GLY A 153 7.69 -1.05 -0.92
C GLY A 153 7.52 -2.34 -1.72
N MET A 154 8.54 -3.19 -1.75
CA MET A 154 8.54 -4.44 -2.50
C MET A 154 9.47 -5.47 -1.84
N GLY A 155 9.00 -6.72 -1.73
CA GLY A 155 9.80 -7.80 -1.12
C GLY A 155 9.99 -7.60 0.38
N GLY A 156 11.19 -7.34 0.79
CA GLY A 156 11.59 -7.06 2.18
C GLY A 156 13.10 -6.99 2.34
N ARG A 157 13.81 -8.08 2.07
CA ARG A 157 15.26 -8.24 2.29
C ARG A 157 16.10 -7.10 1.69
N LEU A 158 15.81 -6.72 0.45
CA LEU A 158 16.50 -5.67 -0.32
C LEU A 158 15.66 -4.41 -0.51
N ASP A 159 14.58 -4.26 0.27
CA ASP A 159 13.80 -3.03 0.25
C ASP A 159 14.55 -1.90 0.96
N SER A 160 14.50 -0.70 0.40
CA SER A 160 15.23 0.46 0.98
C SER A 160 14.79 0.81 2.39
N THR A 161 13.60 0.38 2.81
CA THR A 161 13.13 0.56 4.19
C THR A 161 13.85 -0.38 5.17
N ASN A 162 14.48 -1.47 4.70
CA ASN A 162 15.05 -2.52 5.54
C ASN A 162 16.38 -2.17 6.24
N ILE A 163 16.78 -0.91 6.22
CA ILE A 163 17.93 -0.41 7.00
C ILE A 163 17.57 -0.10 8.47
N ILE A 164 16.29 -0.11 8.82
CA ILE A 164 15.80 0.13 10.19
C ILE A 164 15.99 -1.10 11.10
N ASP A 165 16.02 -0.85 12.43
CA ASP A 165 15.94 -1.88 13.48
C ASP A 165 14.61 -1.73 14.23
N PRO A 166 13.52 -2.35 13.75
CA PRO A 166 12.18 -2.12 14.28
C PRO A 166 11.95 -2.75 15.65
N GLU A 167 11.03 -2.20 16.43
CA GLU A 167 10.50 -2.84 17.65
C GLU A 167 9.81 -4.16 17.30
N ILE A 168 9.04 -4.17 16.20
CA ILE A 168 8.33 -5.35 15.70
C ILE A 168 8.37 -5.36 14.17
N SER A 169 8.68 -6.53 13.60
CA SER A 169 8.48 -6.83 12.18
C SER A 169 7.13 -7.50 11.96
N VAL A 170 6.45 -7.15 10.88
CA VAL A 170 5.12 -7.68 10.52
C VAL A 170 5.15 -8.19 9.09
N ILE A 171 4.65 -9.41 8.86
CA ILE A 171 4.44 -9.97 7.53
C ILE A 171 2.97 -10.36 7.42
N THR A 172 2.19 -9.61 6.64
CA THR A 172 0.73 -9.77 6.60
C THR A 172 0.30 -11.09 5.97
N ASN A 173 0.76 -11.36 4.76
CA ASN A 173 0.58 -12.62 4.03
C ASN A 173 1.56 -12.72 2.87
N ILE A 174 1.57 -13.89 2.22
CA ILE A 174 2.34 -14.17 1.01
C ILE A 174 1.38 -14.52 -0.12
N GLY A 175 1.60 -13.94 -1.29
CA GLY A 175 0.89 -14.22 -2.53
C GLY A 175 1.80 -13.96 -3.74
N LEU A 176 1.39 -14.43 -4.90
CA LEU A 176 2.13 -14.23 -6.15
C LEU A 176 1.93 -12.78 -6.63
N ASP A 177 2.93 -11.96 -6.44
CA ASP A 177 3.01 -10.61 -6.98
C ASP A 177 4.48 -10.23 -7.19
N HIS A 178 4.74 -9.34 -8.16
CA HIS A 178 6.11 -8.93 -8.52
C HIS A 178 7.04 -10.11 -8.85
N THR A 179 6.52 -11.18 -9.47
CA THR A 179 7.23 -12.44 -9.72
C THR A 179 8.54 -12.26 -10.48
N LYS A 180 8.61 -11.28 -11.38
CA LYS A 180 9.84 -10.91 -12.12
C LYS A 180 11.02 -10.51 -11.23
N PHE A 181 10.76 -10.13 -9.95
CA PHE A 181 11.77 -9.64 -9.01
C PHE A 181 11.92 -10.49 -7.75
N LEU A 182 10.80 -11.06 -7.28
CA LEU A 182 10.76 -11.74 -6.00
C LEU A 182 10.81 -13.26 -6.11
N GLY A 183 10.73 -13.80 -7.36
CA GLY A 183 10.66 -15.22 -7.63
C GLY A 183 9.27 -15.67 -8.07
N ASN A 184 9.21 -16.88 -8.63
CA ASN A 184 8.02 -17.46 -9.26
C ASN A 184 7.21 -18.36 -8.33
N THR A 185 7.67 -18.54 -7.09
CA THR A 185 7.04 -19.40 -6.09
C THR A 185 6.73 -18.63 -4.81
N LEU A 186 5.71 -19.07 -4.08
CA LEU A 186 5.38 -18.51 -2.77
C LEU A 186 6.56 -18.61 -1.79
N LEU A 187 7.34 -19.69 -1.90
CA LEU A 187 8.51 -19.94 -1.07
C LEU A 187 9.60 -18.88 -1.27
N GLU A 188 9.94 -18.56 -2.52
CA GLU A 188 10.92 -17.50 -2.85
C GLU A 188 10.45 -16.15 -2.33
N ILE A 189 9.18 -15.80 -2.55
CA ILE A 189 8.58 -14.54 -2.07
C ILE A 189 8.58 -14.48 -0.54
N ALA A 190 8.31 -15.61 0.14
CA ALA A 190 8.36 -15.69 1.60
C ALA A 190 9.77 -15.44 2.13
N HIS A 191 10.82 -15.99 1.50
CA HIS A 191 12.22 -15.73 1.87
C HIS A 191 12.59 -14.24 1.72
N GLU A 192 12.17 -13.58 0.64
CA GLU A 192 12.40 -12.14 0.46
C GLU A 192 11.72 -11.32 1.54
N LYS A 193 10.46 -11.65 1.89
CA LYS A 193 9.73 -10.92 2.95
C LYS A 193 10.25 -11.23 4.35
N ALA A 194 10.65 -12.46 4.62
CA ALA A 194 11.30 -12.85 5.88
C ALA A 194 12.61 -12.10 6.16
N GLY A 195 13.20 -11.48 5.13
CA GLY A 195 14.39 -10.65 5.26
C GLY A 195 14.23 -9.38 6.12
N ILE A 196 13.00 -9.02 6.53
CA ILE A 196 12.76 -7.93 7.48
C ILE A 196 12.83 -8.38 8.95
N ILE A 197 12.93 -9.67 9.22
CA ILE A 197 13.08 -10.21 10.58
C ILE A 197 14.45 -9.81 11.11
N LYS A 198 14.51 -9.19 12.30
CA LYS A 198 15.74 -8.66 12.90
C LYS A 198 16.12 -9.41 14.17
N LYS A 199 17.42 -9.47 14.44
CA LYS A 199 17.98 -10.22 15.56
C LYS A 199 17.39 -9.77 16.92
N GLY A 200 16.83 -10.73 17.66
CA GLY A 200 16.27 -10.49 18.99
C GLY A 200 14.95 -9.70 19.00
N LYS A 201 14.39 -9.36 17.84
CA LYS A 201 13.11 -8.62 17.72
C LYS A 201 11.95 -9.57 17.50
N THR A 202 10.75 -9.13 17.85
CA THR A 202 9.52 -9.91 17.61
C THR A 202 9.09 -9.79 16.15
N VAL A 203 8.63 -10.91 15.58
CA VAL A 203 7.95 -10.92 14.28
C VAL A 203 6.52 -11.44 14.42
N ILE A 204 5.59 -10.72 13.77
CA ILE A 204 4.18 -11.10 13.67
C ILE A 204 3.91 -11.55 12.23
N ILE A 205 3.38 -12.77 12.07
CA ILE A 205 2.89 -13.30 10.81
C ILE A 205 1.36 -13.18 10.84
N GLY A 206 0.78 -12.47 9.86
CA GLY A 206 -0.65 -12.16 9.83
C GLY A 206 -1.51 -13.39 9.53
N GLU A 207 -1.13 -14.18 8.55
CA GLU A 207 -1.84 -15.38 8.11
C GLU A 207 -0.93 -16.61 8.13
N THR A 208 -1.41 -17.69 8.74
CA THR A 208 -0.75 -19.00 8.71
C THR A 208 -0.99 -19.63 7.34
N GLN A 209 0.08 -19.81 6.57
CA GLN A 209 0.09 -20.53 5.29
C GLN A 209 0.97 -21.76 5.51
N GLU A 210 0.36 -22.95 5.62
CA GLU A 210 1.01 -24.17 6.09
C GLU A 210 2.32 -24.47 5.36
N GLU A 211 2.35 -24.30 4.04
CA GLU A 211 3.52 -24.52 3.19
C GLU A 211 4.67 -23.53 3.43
N LEU A 212 4.42 -22.41 4.14
CA LEU A 212 5.39 -21.33 4.37
C LEU A 212 5.80 -21.17 5.84
N VAL A 213 5.13 -21.86 6.74
CA VAL A 213 5.36 -21.74 8.21
C VAL A 213 6.83 -21.97 8.55
N ASP A 214 7.46 -22.97 7.96
CA ASP A 214 8.85 -23.32 8.25
C ASP A 214 9.84 -22.23 7.82
N VAL A 215 9.56 -21.47 6.77
CA VAL A 215 10.40 -20.33 6.36
C VAL A 215 10.50 -19.33 7.48
N PHE A 216 9.36 -18.93 8.04
CA PHE A 216 9.31 -17.92 9.11
C PHE A 216 9.85 -18.45 10.43
N ILE A 217 9.54 -19.69 10.81
CA ILE A 217 10.05 -20.30 12.03
C ILE A 217 11.57 -20.44 11.98
N ASN A 218 12.12 -20.93 10.86
CA ASN A 218 13.56 -21.10 10.71
C ASN A 218 14.28 -19.75 10.71
N LYS A 219 13.71 -18.74 10.02
CA LYS A 219 14.28 -17.40 10.04
C LYS A 219 14.21 -16.74 11.43
N ALA A 220 13.13 -16.93 12.16
CA ALA A 220 13.01 -16.43 13.53
C ALA A 220 14.03 -17.12 14.46
N LYS A 221 14.24 -18.44 14.34
CA LYS A 221 15.27 -19.20 15.10
C LYS A 221 16.69 -18.68 14.78
N GLU A 222 17.01 -18.49 13.49
CA GLU A 222 18.31 -17.95 13.04
C GLU A 222 18.65 -16.63 13.71
N PHE A 223 17.64 -15.76 13.85
CA PHE A 223 17.78 -14.41 14.42
C PHE A 223 17.46 -14.34 15.93
N ASN A 224 17.21 -15.47 16.59
CA ASN A 224 16.77 -15.51 18.00
C ASN A 224 15.58 -14.56 18.24
N SER A 225 14.61 -14.57 17.32
CA SER A 225 13.44 -13.71 17.29
C SER A 225 12.22 -14.47 17.82
N LYS A 226 11.38 -13.78 18.59
CA LYS A 226 10.07 -14.31 18.95
C LYS A 226 9.16 -14.24 17.73
N ILE A 227 8.45 -15.33 17.43
CA ILE A 227 7.46 -15.38 16.33
C ILE A 227 6.05 -15.59 16.88
N THR A 228 5.08 -14.89 16.33
CA THR A 228 3.65 -15.03 16.65
C THR A 228 2.83 -15.05 15.36
N PHE A 229 1.93 -16.01 15.23
CA PHE A 229 0.94 -16.08 14.15
C PHE A 229 -0.35 -15.42 14.62
N ALA A 230 -0.74 -14.31 13.99
CA ALA A 230 -1.84 -13.47 14.43
C ALA A 230 -3.21 -14.15 14.32
N ASP A 231 -3.42 -14.93 13.26
CA ASP A 231 -4.67 -15.68 13.02
C ASP A 231 -4.90 -16.85 13.98
N GLN A 232 -3.85 -17.29 14.68
CA GLN A 232 -3.91 -18.31 15.74
C GLN A 232 -4.19 -17.71 17.13
N GLN A 233 -4.17 -16.38 17.25
CA GLN A 233 -4.48 -15.70 18.50
C GLN A 233 -5.99 -15.57 18.71
N LYS A 234 -6.40 -15.21 19.94
CA LYS A 234 -7.81 -14.93 20.25
C LYS A 234 -8.39 -13.90 19.29
N LYS A 235 -9.48 -14.27 18.63
CA LYS A 235 -10.20 -13.35 17.73
C LYS A 235 -10.91 -12.25 18.50
N HIS A 236 -10.90 -11.06 17.92
CA HIS A 236 -11.56 -9.89 18.45
C HIS A 236 -12.56 -9.34 17.44
N ASN A 237 -13.77 -9.04 17.87
CA ASN A 237 -14.83 -8.47 17.03
C ASN A 237 -14.92 -6.96 17.29
N TYR A 238 -13.96 -6.21 16.72
CA TYR A 238 -14.02 -4.75 16.71
C TYR A 238 -14.77 -4.26 15.48
N ILE A 239 -15.56 -3.21 15.67
CA ILE A 239 -16.21 -2.49 14.57
C ILE A 239 -15.18 -1.52 13.97
N SER A 240 -14.99 -1.58 12.66
CA SER A 240 -14.08 -0.71 11.92
C SER A 240 -14.85 0.14 10.91
N ASP A 241 -14.34 1.33 10.63
CA ASP A 241 -14.78 2.15 9.51
C ASP A 241 -14.22 1.65 8.15
N LEU A 242 -13.24 0.73 8.18
CA LEU A 242 -12.76 0.03 6.99
C LEU A 242 -13.70 -1.11 6.61
N GLN A 243 -14.08 -1.15 5.35
CA GLN A 243 -14.97 -2.16 4.80
C GLN A 243 -14.20 -3.22 4.00
N GLY A 244 -14.88 -4.33 3.68
CA GLY A 244 -14.31 -5.51 3.01
C GLY A 244 -13.90 -6.60 4.01
N SER A 245 -14.21 -7.86 3.67
CA SER A 245 -14.00 -9.03 4.56
C SER A 245 -12.54 -9.23 4.96
N PHE A 246 -11.61 -8.83 4.08
CA PHE A 246 -10.17 -8.94 4.31
C PHE A 246 -9.64 -8.02 5.43
N GLN A 247 -10.40 -6.98 5.81
CA GLN A 247 -9.98 -6.09 6.88
C GLN A 247 -9.97 -6.77 8.25
N SER A 248 -10.79 -7.79 8.46
CA SER A 248 -10.78 -8.57 9.69
C SER A 248 -9.41 -9.21 9.98
N LYS A 249 -8.72 -9.69 8.94
CA LYS A 249 -7.37 -10.25 9.06
C LYS A 249 -6.32 -9.16 9.34
N ASN A 250 -6.43 -8.02 8.67
CA ASN A 250 -5.54 -6.88 8.90
C ASN A 250 -5.69 -6.33 10.32
N ILE A 251 -6.92 -6.24 10.82
CA ILE A 251 -7.25 -5.84 12.21
C ILE A 251 -6.65 -6.84 13.20
N GLN A 252 -6.84 -8.14 12.98
CA GLN A 252 -6.27 -9.18 13.83
C GLN A 252 -4.74 -9.11 13.89
N THR A 253 -4.10 -8.86 12.74
CA THR A 253 -2.66 -8.66 12.64
C THR A 253 -2.22 -7.43 13.45
N ALA A 254 -2.90 -6.30 13.27
CA ALA A 254 -2.59 -5.07 14.01
C ALA A 254 -2.78 -5.23 15.54
N ILE A 255 -3.85 -5.90 15.98
CA ILE A 255 -4.08 -6.21 17.40
C ILE A 255 -2.94 -7.05 17.98
N SER A 256 -2.47 -8.06 17.24
CA SER A 256 -1.35 -8.90 17.67
C SER A 256 -0.07 -8.08 17.83
N VAL A 257 0.17 -7.11 16.94
CA VAL A 257 1.30 -6.16 17.07
C VAL A 257 1.14 -5.28 18.32
N ILE A 258 -0.03 -4.71 18.54
CA ILE A 258 -0.30 -3.87 19.73
C ILE A 258 -0.10 -4.67 21.02
N HIS A 259 -0.58 -5.91 21.09
CA HIS A 259 -0.36 -6.78 22.26
C HIS A 259 1.13 -7.05 22.53
N GLU A 260 1.95 -7.18 21.49
CA GLU A 260 3.39 -7.33 21.70
C GLU A 260 4.06 -6.01 22.11
N LEU A 261 3.64 -4.88 21.58
CA LEU A 261 4.13 -3.55 21.99
C LEU A 261 3.86 -3.27 23.47
N THR A 262 2.66 -3.60 23.96
CA THR A 262 2.30 -3.37 25.38
C THR A 262 3.20 -4.15 26.35
N LYS A 263 3.82 -5.25 25.91
CA LYS A 263 4.83 -5.99 26.70
C LYS A 263 6.18 -5.27 26.77
N SER A 264 6.41 -4.28 25.89
CA SER A 264 7.64 -3.51 25.77
C SER A 264 7.47 -2.05 26.22
N ASN A 265 6.64 -1.82 27.24
CA ASN A 265 6.38 -0.51 27.87
C ASN A 265 5.67 0.53 26.97
N TRP A 266 5.00 0.11 25.88
CA TRP A 266 4.08 0.98 25.16
C TRP A 266 2.72 0.96 25.87
N ASN A 267 2.23 2.14 26.25
CA ASN A 267 0.92 2.25 26.90
C ASN A 267 -0.19 2.39 25.86
N VAL A 268 -0.92 1.30 25.64
CA VAL A 268 -2.08 1.27 24.72
C VAL A 268 -3.22 0.57 25.45
N ASP A 269 -4.23 1.32 25.83
CA ASP A 269 -5.39 0.78 26.51
C ASP A 269 -6.44 0.22 25.53
N ILE A 270 -7.44 -0.46 26.07
CA ILE A 270 -8.48 -1.12 25.28
C ILE A 270 -9.39 -0.12 24.56
N ASP A 271 -9.59 1.07 25.11
CA ASP A 271 -10.43 2.09 24.51
C ASP A 271 -9.71 2.75 23.32
N ALA A 272 -8.41 3.00 23.43
CA ALA A 272 -7.58 3.44 22.33
C ALA A 272 -7.57 2.42 21.17
N ILE A 273 -7.49 1.12 21.47
CA ILE A 273 -7.61 0.07 20.44
C ILE A 273 -8.97 0.16 19.75
N ARG A 274 -10.08 0.23 20.52
CA ARG A 274 -11.44 0.29 19.98
C ARG A 274 -11.65 1.53 19.12
N LEU A 275 -11.28 2.71 19.63
CA LEU A 275 -11.40 3.97 18.92
C LEU A 275 -10.54 3.99 17.67
N GLY A 276 -9.28 3.57 17.77
CA GLY A 276 -8.36 3.54 16.66
C GLY A 276 -8.85 2.65 15.51
N ILE A 277 -9.40 1.48 15.80
CA ILE A 277 -9.97 0.59 14.77
C ILE A 277 -11.23 1.19 14.15
N SER A 278 -12.07 1.89 14.91
CA SER A 278 -13.31 2.50 14.41
C SER A 278 -13.10 3.81 13.64
N ARG A 279 -11.89 4.37 13.65
CA ARG A 279 -11.56 5.70 13.09
C ARG A 279 -10.34 5.69 12.16
N VAL A 280 -10.03 4.56 11.55
CA VAL A 280 -8.84 4.44 10.69
C VAL A 280 -8.88 5.43 9.54
N HIS A 281 -10.02 5.51 8.85
CA HIS A 281 -10.22 6.48 7.77
C HIS A 281 -10.09 7.91 8.27
N THR A 282 -10.77 8.25 9.37
CA THR A 282 -10.77 9.60 9.95
C THR A 282 -9.37 10.01 10.41
N ASN A 283 -8.66 9.12 11.13
CA ASN A 283 -7.36 9.43 11.73
C ASN A 283 -6.20 9.42 10.73
N THR A 284 -6.35 8.73 9.59
CA THR A 284 -5.22 8.52 8.68
C THR A 284 -5.48 8.92 7.23
N GLY A 285 -6.75 9.23 6.87
CA GLY A 285 -7.15 9.51 5.49
C GLY A 285 -6.94 8.32 4.55
N PHE A 286 -7.06 7.07 5.05
CA PHE A 286 -6.87 5.87 4.25
C PHE A 286 -8.03 5.66 3.28
N THR A 287 -7.73 5.52 2.00
CA THR A 287 -8.70 5.32 0.91
C THR A 287 -8.19 4.31 -0.11
N GLY A 288 -9.04 3.93 -1.07
CA GLY A 288 -8.66 3.03 -2.17
C GLY A 288 -8.76 1.53 -1.84
N ARG A 289 -9.28 1.17 -0.67
CA ARG A 289 -9.58 -0.22 -0.30
C ARG A 289 -11.06 -0.31 0.09
N TRP A 290 -11.86 -0.95 -0.76
CA TRP A 290 -13.31 -1.05 -0.59
C TRP A 290 -13.96 0.29 -0.25
N THR A 291 -13.58 1.34 -1.00
CA THR A 291 -14.10 2.69 -0.74
C THR A 291 -15.43 2.89 -1.44
N VAL A 292 -16.45 3.22 -0.67
CA VAL A 292 -17.78 3.56 -1.22
C VAL A 292 -17.78 5.00 -1.69
N LEU A 293 -18.00 5.21 -2.98
CA LEU A 293 -18.04 6.52 -3.62
C LEU A 293 -19.48 7.06 -3.70
N ASN A 294 -20.46 6.17 -3.85
CA ASN A 294 -21.88 6.53 -3.92
C ASN A 294 -22.73 5.39 -3.36
N GLN A 295 -23.91 5.72 -2.83
CA GLN A 295 -24.84 4.75 -2.23
C GLN A 295 -25.92 4.28 -3.21
N ASN A 296 -26.31 5.10 -4.19
CA ASN A 296 -27.42 4.81 -5.11
C ASN A 296 -27.05 5.33 -6.53
N PRO A 297 -26.66 4.47 -7.47
CA PRO A 297 -26.29 3.06 -7.28
C PRO A 297 -25.09 2.89 -6.37
N LEU A 298 -25.02 1.78 -5.66
CA LEU A 298 -23.85 1.48 -4.84
C LEU A 298 -22.61 1.42 -5.71
N THR A 299 -21.68 2.32 -5.47
CA THR A 299 -20.45 2.45 -6.25
C THR A 299 -19.23 2.26 -5.35
N ILE A 300 -18.45 1.21 -5.61
CA ILE A 300 -17.29 0.82 -4.80
C ILE A 300 -16.05 0.87 -5.65
N CYS A 301 -14.95 1.41 -5.12
CA CYS A 301 -13.65 1.28 -5.74
C CYS A 301 -12.66 0.52 -4.84
N ASP A 302 -11.81 -0.30 -5.47
CA ASP A 302 -10.74 -1.04 -4.79
C ASP A 302 -9.52 -1.20 -5.69
N THR A 303 -8.33 -1.06 -5.10
CA THR A 303 -7.06 -1.15 -5.81
C THR A 303 -6.51 -2.57 -5.94
N ALA A 304 -7.28 -3.61 -5.65
CA ALA A 304 -6.90 -5.00 -5.89
C ALA A 304 -6.54 -5.22 -7.38
N HIS A 305 -5.39 -5.87 -7.62
CA HIS A 305 -4.84 -6.02 -8.95
C HIS A 305 -4.04 -7.33 -9.13
N ASN A 306 -3.95 -8.15 -8.11
CA ASN A 306 -3.39 -9.50 -8.16
C ASN A 306 -4.47 -10.55 -7.89
N LYS A 307 -4.16 -11.81 -8.17
CA LYS A 307 -5.14 -12.90 -8.12
C LYS A 307 -5.78 -13.04 -6.74
N GLU A 308 -4.98 -13.03 -5.69
CA GLU A 308 -5.46 -13.20 -4.32
C GLU A 308 -6.36 -12.03 -3.88
N GLY A 309 -5.92 -10.78 -4.13
CA GLY A 309 -6.71 -9.59 -3.80
C GLY A 309 -8.02 -9.53 -4.56
N LEU A 310 -7.99 -9.75 -5.88
CA LEU A 310 -9.20 -9.76 -6.72
C LEU A 310 -10.16 -10.89 -6.32
N SER A 311 -9.67 -12.08 -6.00
CA SER A 311 -10.51 -13.20 -5.56
C SER A 311 -11.34 -12.84 -4.32
N ILE A 312 -10.74 -12.15 -3.36
CA ILE A 312 -11.44 -11.75 -2.13
C ILE A 312 -12.46 -10.65 -2.45
N VAL A 313 -12.04 -9.62 -3.17
CA VAL A 313 -12.91 -8.48 -3.53
C VAL A 313 -14.11 -8.94 -4.35
N LEU A 314 -13.90 -9.79 -5.35
CA LEU A 314 -15.00 -10.31 -6.20
C LEU A 314 -15.94 -11.23 -5.42
N LYS A 315 -15.41 -12.00 -4.46
CA LYS A 315 -16.23 -12.77 -3.53
C LYS A 315 -17.09 -11.86 -2.65
N ASP A 316 -16.52 -10.78 -2.12
CA ASP A 316 -17.26 -9.80 -1.32
C ASP A 316 -18.36 -9.13 -2.16
N ILE A 317 -18.06 -8.74 -3.41
CA ILE A 317 -19.04 -8.21 -4.36
C ILE A 317 -20.20 -9.20 -4.58
N SER A 318 -19.90 -10.48 -4.77
CA SER A 318 -20.93 -11.51 -4.98
C SER A 318 -21.85 -11.72 -3.78
N SER A 319 -21.47 -11.27 -2.59
CA SER A 319 -22.29 -11.32 -1.38
C SER A 319 -23.28 -10.15 -1.25
N ILE A 320 -23.12 -9.10 -2.06
CA ILE A 320 -24.01 -7.94 -2.09
C ILE A 320 -25.23 -8.27 -2.97
N LYS A 321 -26.42 -7.82 -2.55
CA LYS A 321 -27.62 -7.92 -3.37
C LYS A 321 -27.68 -6.74 -4.35
N TYR A 322 -27.70 -7.03 -5.63
CA TYR A 322 -27.84 -6.05 -6.71
C TYR A 322 -28.67 -6.63 -7.85
N SER A 323 -29.17 -5.77 -8.76
CA SER A 323 -29.90 -6.19 -9.97
C SER A 323 -28.93 -6.49 -11.12
N LYS A 324 -27.99 -5.56 -11.39
CA LYS A 324 -26.92 -5.73 -12.38
C LYS A 324 -25.59 -5.28 -11.80
N LEU A 325 -24.53 -5.86 -12.33
CA LEU A 325 -23.16 -5.54 -11.94
C LEU A 325 -22.44 -4.86 -13.11
N HIS A 326 -21.91 -3.66 -12.84
CA HIS A 326 -21.13 -2.86 -13.79
C HIS A 326 -19.68 -2.81 -13.35
N PHE A 327 -18.74 -3.15 -14.23
CA PHE A 327 -17.30 -3.09 -13.98
C PHE A 327 -16.61 -1.98 -14.76
N VAL A 328 -16.14 -0.95 -14.11
CA VAL A 328 -15.20 0.04 -14.67
C VAL A 328 -13.79 -0.43 -14.38
N ILE A 329 -13.10 -0.97 -15.36
CA ILE A 329 -11.79 -1.61 -15.14
C ILE A 329 -10.73 -1.15 -16.13
N GLY A 330 -9.50 -1.03 -15.61
CA GLY A 330 -8.30 -0.75 -16.39
C GLY A 330 -7.06 -1.31 -15.70
N PHE A 331 -6.12 -1.76 -16.50
CA PHE A 331 -4.89 -2.39 -16.04
C PHE A 331 -3.65 -1.69 -16.59
N VAL A 332 -2.48 -2.09 -16.12
CA VAL A 332 -1.19 -1.72 -16.69
C VAL A 332 -0.62 -2.88 -17.50
N GLU A 333 0.23 -2.58 -18.48
CA GLU A 333 0.74 -3.54 -19.48
C GLU A 333 1.53 -4.71 -18.89
N ASP A 334 2.13 -4.55 -17.71
CA ASP A 334 2.94 -5.57 -17.06
C ASP A 334 2.14 -6.59 -16.23
N LYS A 335 0.79 -6.54 -16.28
CA LYS A 335 -0.07 -7.49 -15.57
C LYS A 335 -0.39 -8.73 -16.43
N GLU A 336 -0.23 -9.90 -15.81
CA GLU A 336 -0.59 -11.20 -16.40
C GLU A 336 -2.11 -11.41 -16.28
N LEU A 337 -2.87 -10.89 -17.27
CA LEU A 337 -4.34 -10.93 -17.26
C LEU A 337 -4.87 -12.37 -17.30
N ASP A 338 -4.18 -13.28 -17.96
CA ASP A 338 -4.60 -14.68 -18.08
C ASP A 338 -4.78 -15.37 -16.70
N SER A 339 -4.02 -14.94 -15.70
CA SER A 339 -4.10 -15.49 -14.34
C SER A 339 -5.31 -15.01 -13.55
N ILE A 340 -5.97 -13.91 -13.96
CA ILE A 340 -7.04 -13.24 -13.23
C ILE A 340 -8.35 -13.15 -13.99
N ILE A 341 -8.36 -13.31 -15.30
CA ILE A 341 -9.54 -13.07 -16.13
C ILE A 341 -10.73 -13.96 -15.73
N ASP A 342 -10.45 -15.20 -15.35
CA ASP A 342 -11.49 -16.16 -14.96
C ASP A 342 -12.18 -15.84 -13.63
N LEU A 343 -11.61 -14.93 -12.85
CA LEU A 343 -12.22 -14.45 -11.62
C LEU A 343 -13.40 -13.52 -11.90
N PHE A 344 -13.40 -12.83 -13.04
CA PHE A 344 -14.44 -11.84 -13.37
C PHE A 344 -15.72 -12.53 -13.87
N PRO A 345 -16.92 -12.12 -13.39
CA PRO A 345 -18.19 -12.73 -13.79
C PRO A 345 -18.49 -12.48 -15.28
N LYS A 346 -19.12 -13.47 -15.95
CA LYS A 346 -19.45 -13.39 -17.38
C LYS A 346 -20.74 -12.60 -17.67
N ASP A 347 -21.60 -12.46 -16.68
CA ASP A 347 -22.91 -11.81 -16.73
C ASP A 347 -22.89 -10.33 -16.32
N ALA A 348 -21.71 -9.78 -16.03
CA ALA A 348 -21.54 -8.37 -15.74
C ALA A 348 -21.39 -7.52 -17.01
N ILE A 349 -21.61 -6.23 -16.90
CA ILE A 349 -21.42 -5.23 -17.96
C ILE A 349 -20.06 -4.54 -17.74
N TYR A 350 -19.19 -4.58 -18.76
CA TYR A 350 -17.83 -4.07 -18.63
C TYR A 350 -17.65 -2.72 -19.34
N TYR A 351 -16.95 -1.82 -18.67
CA TYR A 351 -16.51 -0.49 -19.16
C TYR A 351 -14.99 -0.46 -19.07
N PHE A 352 -14.35 -0.79 -20.21
CA PHE A 352 -12.89 -0.89 -20.27
C PHE A 352 -12.28 0.49 -20.44
N CYS A 353 -11.29 0.84 -19.62
CA CYS A 353 -10.64 2.13 -19.67
C CYS A 353 -9.11 2.00 -19.58
N LYS A 354 -8.43 3.02 -20.10
CA LYS A 354 -6.99 3.17 -19.94
C LYS A 354 -6.74 4.17 -18.83
N PRO A 355 -6.02 3.80 -17.73
CA PRO A 355 -5.58 4.77 -16.75
C PRO A 355 -4.57 5.75 -17.35
N ASP A 356 -4.58 7.01 -16.89
CA ASP A 356 -3.72 8.09 -17.40
C ASP A 356 -2.27 7.95 -16.92
N VAL A 357 -1.64 6.85 -17.32
CA VAL A 357 -0.22 6.57 -17.09
C VAL A 357 0.42 5.98 -18.34
N LYS A 358 1.73 6.21 -18.53
CA LYS A 358 2.46 5.78 -19.74
C LYS A 358 2.28 4.30 -20.04
N ARG A 359 2.32 3.45 -19.02
CA ARG A 359 2.15 1.98 -19.12
C ARG A 359 0.70 1.50 -18.97
N GLY A 360 -0.29 2.40 -19.04
CA GLY A 360 -1.70 1.99 -19.04
C GLY A 360 -2.01 1.10 -20.25
N LEU A 361 -2.61 -0.06 -20.00
CA LEU A 361 -3.04 -0.97 -21.05
C LEU A 361 -4.13 -0.32 -21.90
N CYS A 362 -4.02 -0.41 -23.22
CA CYS A 362 -5.01 0.14 -24.13
C CYS A 362 -6.40 -0.47 -23.88
N ALA A 363 -7.41 0.37 -23.76
CA ALA A 363 -8.79 -0.07 -23.47
C ALA A 363 -9.34 -1.03 -24.52
N ILE A 364 -9.03 -0.81 -25.81
CA ILE A 364 -9.45 -1.69 -26.92
C ILE A 364 -8.77 -3.06 -26.82
N THR A 365 -7.49 -3.09 -26.44
CA THR A 365 -6.77 -4.35 -26.21
C THR A 365 -7.39 -5.12 -25.04
N LEU A 366 -7.71 -4.42 -23.93
CA LEU A 366 -8.35 -5.00 -22.76
C LEU A 366 -9.74 -5.56 -23.10
N GLU A 367 -10.56 -4.80 -23.86
CA GLU A 367 -11.86 -5.27 -24.38
C GLU A 367 -11.70 -6.55 -25.18
N SER A 368 -10.75 -6.61 -26.11
CA SER A 368 -10.50 -7.79 -26.95
C SER A 368 -10.16 -9.03 -26.11
N ILE A 369 -9.28 -8.87 -25.10
CA ILE A 369 -8.91 -9.97 -24.19
C ILE A 369 -10.12 -10.46 -23.39
N PHE A 370 -10.93 -9.56 -22.84
CA PHE A 370 -12.12 -9.92 -22.07
C PHE A 370 -13.20 -10.57 -22.94
N LYS A 371 -13.42 -10.04 -24.14
CA LYS A 371 -14.36 -10.60 -25.12
C LYS A 371 -13.99 -12.01 -25.55
N SER A 372 -12.71 -12.29 -25.77
CA SER A 372 -12.22 -13.64 -26.10
C SER A 372 -12.50 -14.66 -24.96
N ASN A 373 -12.73 -14.17 -23.74
CA ASN A 373 -13.07 -14.95 -22.56
C ASN A 373 -14.55 -14.82 -22.15
N SER A 374 -15.44 -14.44 -23.09
CA SER A 374 -16.90 -14.33 -22.90
C SER A 374 -17.32 -13.28 -21.85
N ARG A 375 -16.59 -12.16 -21.79
CA ARG A 375 -16.92 -11.00 -20.94
C ARG A 375 -17.08 -9.78 -21.82
N PHE A 376 -18.28 -9.18 -21.86
CA PHE A 376 -18.68 -8.22 -22.87
C PHE A 376 -18.86 -6.81 -22.29
N GLY A 377 -18.48 -5.82 -23.07
CA GLY A 377 -18.60 -4.42 -22.73
C GLY A 377 -18.04 -3.52 -23.83
N SER A 378 -17.77 -2.27 -23.49
CA SER A 378 -17.26 -1.26 -24.43
C SER A 378 -16.01 -0.59 -23.88
N SER A 379 -15.13 -0.14 -24.79
CA SER A 379 -13.91 0.60 -24.42
C SER A 379 -14.14 2.12 -24.45
N TYR A 380 -13.52 2.82 -23.52
CA TYR A 380 -13.62 4.26 -23.29
C TYR A 380 -12.22 4.89 -23.29
N LYS A 381 -12.14 6.18 -23.64
CA LYS A 381 -10.85 6.90 -23.73
C LYS A 381 -10.22 7.18 -22.38
N SER A 382 -11.04 7.29 -21.33
CA SER A 382 -10.58 7.58 -19.96
C SER A 382 -11.41 6.86 -18.91
N VAL A 383 -10.88 6.77 -17.69
CA VAL A 383 -11.59 6.23 -16.53
C VAL A 383 -12.86 7.06 -16.25
N LYS A 384 -12.77 8.39 -16.39
CA LYS A 384 -13.90 9.29 -16.18
C LYS A 384 -15.04 9.01 -17.18
N GLU A 385 -14.74 8.87 -18.46
CA GLU A 385 -15.76 8.55 -19.48
C GLU A 385 -16.43 7.19 -19.20
N ALA A 386 -15.64 6.18 -18.84
CA ALA A 386 -16.13 4.86 -18.50
C ALA A 386 -17.07 4.91 -17.27
N LEU A 387 -16.70 5.66 -16.24
CA LEU A 387 -17.52 5.83 -15.04
C LEU A 387 -18.83 6.58 -15.33
N VAL A 388 -18.78 7.65 -16.10
CA VAL A 388 -19.99 8.39 -16.52
C VAL A 388 -20.94 7.45 -17.26
N SER A 389 -20.44 6.70 -18.25
CA SER A 389 -21.26 5.76 -19.01
C SER A 389 -21.82 4.62 -18.11
N ALA A 390 -21.03 4.11 -17.17
CA ALA A 390 -21.52 3.10 -16.22
C ALA A 390 -22.65 3.65 -15.34
N THR A 391 -22.52 4.90 -14.89
CA THR A 391 -23.54 5.57 -14.07
C THR A 391 -24.81 5.83 -14.84
N GLU A 392 -24.71 6.32 -16.09
CA GLU A 392 -25.86 6.58 -16.97
C GLU A 392 -26.62 5.30 -17.35
N ASN A 393 -25.94 4.15 -17.45
CA ASN A 393 -26.53 2.87 -17.79
C ASN A 393 -26.98 2.04 -16.58
N SER A 394 -26.81 2.55 -15.36
CA SER A 394 -27.18 1.87 -14.13
C SER A 394 -28.46 2.42 -13.50
N ASN A 395 -29.15 1.58 -12.74
CA ASN A 395 -30.27 1.95 -11.88
C ASN A 395 -29.84 1.96 -10.41
N GLU A 396 -30.66 2.53 -9.52
CA GLU A 396 -30.37 2.61 -8.07
C GLU A 396 -30.09 1.24 -7.41
N SER A 397 -30.68 0.15 -7.93
CA SER A 397 -30.48 -1.20 -7.44
C SER A 397 -29.27 -1.93 -8.03
N ASP A 398 -28.52 -1.29 -8.90
CA ASP A 398 -27.33 -1.87 -9.53
C ASP A 398 -26.08 -1.61 -8.66
N LEU A 399 -25.02 -2.35 -8.95
CA LEU A 399 -23.70 -2.17 -8.32
C LEU A 399 -22.67 -1.76 -9.38
N ILE A 400 -21.93 -0.69 -9.10
CA ILE A 400 -20.79 -0.28 -9.91
C ILE A 400 -19.51 -0.59 -9.12
N TYR A 401 -18.63 -1.40 -9.70
CA TYR A 401 -17.29 -1.62 -9.18
C TYR A 401 -16.24 -0.96 -10.06
N ILE A 402 -15.27 -0.27 -9.44
CA ILE A 402 -14.17 0.42 -10.12
C ILE A 402 -12.84 -0.13 -9.62
N GLY A 403 -11.99 -0.62 -10.55
CA GLY A 403 -10.73 -1.21 -10.11
C GLY A 403 -9.81 -1.72 -11.23
N GLY A 404 -9.01 -2.73 -10.87
CA GLY A 404 -7.99 -3.35 -11.73
C GLY A 404 -6.60 -2.73 -11.58
N SER A 405 -6.48 -1.50 -11.11
CA SER A 405 -5.19 -0.89 -10.76
C SER A 405 -5.34 0.28 -9.78
N ASN A 406 -4.27 0.61 -9.05
CA ASN A 406 -4.18 1.82 -8.24
C ASN A 406 -4.45 3.09 -9.07
N PHE A 407 -4.04 3.11 -10.34
CA PHE A 407 -4.16 4.28 -11.21
C PHE A 407 -5.60 4.55 -11.61
N VAL A 408 -6.40 3.51 -11.87
CA VAL A 408 -7.84 3.66 -12.14
C VAL A 408 -8.54 4.24 -10.91
N VAL A 409 -8.26 3.68 -9.74
CA VAL A 409 -8.87 4.14 -8.48
C VAL A 409 -8.46 5.57 -8.15
N ALA A 410 -7.21 5.95 -8.41
CA ALA A 410 -6.70 7.31 -8.20
C ALA A 410 -7.46 8.39 -8.99
N GLU A 411 -8.05 8.05 -10.15
CA GLU A 411 -8.78 9.00 -10.99
C GLU A 411 -10.23 9.24 -10.52
N VAL A 412 -10.75 8.40 -9.62
CA VAL A 412 -12.16 8.46 -9.17
C VAL A 412 -12.36 8.84 -7.70
N ILE A 413 -11.30 8.76 -6.88
CA ILE A 413 -11.32 9.15 -5.46
C ILE A 413 -11.20 10.67 -5.27
#